data_8c6978f80dde17f5d2ec6a0fe553eaa0
#
_entry.id   8c6978f80dde17f5d2ec6a0fe553eaa0
#
_cell.length_a   1.000
_cell.length_b   1.000
_cell.length_c   1.000
_cell.angle_alpha   90.00
_cell.angle_beta   90.00
_cell.angle_gamma   90.00
#
_symmetry.space_group_name_H-M   'P 1'
#
loop_
_entity.id
_entity.type
_entity.pdbx_description
1 polymer ?
#
loop_
_entity_poly.entity_id
_entity_poly.type
_entity_poly.pdbx_seq_one_letter_code
_entity_poly.pdbx_strand_id
1 'polypeptide(L)'
;MKSLVKWLALGYLAVAVLLWLPGPAAAQDETGGFEDPTAQAPPPQFISPDEVKKMMDNKDTSFALVDTQPEEAFAEGHVPGAINYPWVPQVKPPVPLPRNKMLVLYCPCQHDEDSIDMYKKLAEFGYLNTKILEGGWYKWVALKYPVEGTDAANAVKMAEAAAAAGAAPASSGAAAAPAQPAAQPAPTQTAVAGPLTSGRPVGAVTPSLRVIDVTGKYKGQDTCYVCEYGPAPTVIGSFNKPSDLAADLIVKLDALVRSQKNLKGFVVMTEGADSKDWLEKLAADKGIQIPMVYFARGLQDSGMRIYKLNPAVDNTVLVNINRQVVANFVNVNDSTFSQVQDASVKMLASATPTGSGQ
;
A
#
# COMPACT_ATOMS: atom_id res chain seq x y z
N MET A 1 -18.33 -43.81 -93.90
CA MET A 1 -17.28 -43.92 -94.80
C MET A 1 -15.94 -43.91 -94.05
N LYS A 2 -15.19 -44.99 -94.12
CA LYS A 2 -13.76 -45.15 -94.07
C LYS A 2 -13.05 -44.53 -92.77
N SER A 3 -12.19 -45.18 -92.10
CA SER A 3 -11.47 -46.47 -92.07
C SER A 3 -10.50 -46.36 -90.89
N LEU A 4 -10.45 -47.42 -90.11
CA LEU A 4 -9.26 -48.13 -89.69
C LEU A 4 -7.92 -47.37 -89.71
N VAL A 5 -7.21 -47.43 -88.58
CA VAL A 5 -5.97 -48.20 -88.48
C VAL A 5 -5.62 -48.46 -87.02
N LYS A 6 -5.35 -49.74 -86.73
CA LYS A 6 -4.73 -50.32 -85.55
C LYS A 6 -3.22 -49.95 -85.57
N TRP A 7 -2.65 -49.72 -84.41
CA TRP A 7 -1.29 -50.18 -84.09
C TRP A 7 -1.18 -50.52 -82.59
N LEU A 8 -0.77 -51.74 -82.38
CA LEU A 8 -0.25 -52.36 -81.18
C LEU A 8 1.14 -51.79 -80.86
N ALA A 9 1.47 -51.50 -79.64
CA ALA A 9 2.82 -51.66 -79.14
C ALA A 9 2.80 -51.79 -77.61
N LEU A 10 3.08 -52.97 -77.26
CA LEU A 10 3.87 -53.51 -76.15
C LEU A 10 4.25 -52.58 -75.01
N GLY A 11 3.98 -53.14 -73.83
CA GLY A 11 4.32 -52.72 -72.55
C GLY A 11 5.80 -52.47 -72.20
N TYR A 12 5.92 -51.63 -71.18
CA TYR A 12 7.02 -51.70 -70.26
C TYR A 12 6.45 -51.40 -68.90
N LEU A 13 6.37 -52.42 -68.06
CA LEU A 13 6.13 -52.29 -66.61
C LEU A 13 7.44 -51.78 -66.03
N ALA A 14 7.49 -50.47 -65.79
CA ALA A 14 8.53 -49.90 -64.94
C ALA A 14 7.99 -49.91 -63.51
N VAL A 15 8.45 -50.87 -62.72
CA VAL A 15 8.26 -50.89 -61.27
C VAL A 15 9.15 -49.78 -60.69
N ALA A 16 8.57 -48.63 -60.41
CA ALA A 16 9.21 -47.59 -59.61
C ALA A 16 9.23 -48.01 -58.15
N VAL A 17 10.34 -48.59 -57.69
CA VAL A 17 10.63 -48.76 -56.27
C VAL A 17 10.92 -47.36 -55.72
N LEU A 18 9.90 -46.74 -55.12
CA LEU A 18 10.05 -45.56 -54.29
C LEU A 18 10.88 -45.94 -53.05
N LEU A 19 12.16 -45.70 -53.09
CA LEU A 19 13.01 -45.68 -51.93
C LEU A 19 12.52 -44.52 -51.02
N TRP A 20 11.77 -44.90 -49.96
CA TRP A 20 11.42 -44.01 -48.89
C TRP A 20 12.68 -43.71 -48.09
N LEU A 21 13.37 -42.62 -48.43
CA LEU A 21 14.41 -42.05 -47.57
C LEU A 21 13.71 -41.42 -46.37
N PRO A 22 14.05 -41.79 -45.14
CA PRO A 22 13.56 -41.05 -43.98
C PRO A 22 14.15 -39.64 -44.10
N GLY A 23 13.28 -38.65 -44.21
CA GLY A 23 13.65 -37.24 -44.05
C GLY A 23 14.30 -37.01 -42.72
N PRO A 24 15.16 -35.98 -42.58
CA PRO A 24 15.75 -35.66 -41.29
C PRO A 24 14.61 -35.46 -40.30
N ALA A 25 14.63 -36.26 -39.21
CA ALA A 25 13.77 -36.03 -38.07
C ALA A 25 13.94 -34.56 -37.70
N ALA A 26 12.88 -33.78 -37.81
CA ALA A 26 12.83 -32.46 -37.19
C ALA A 26 13.15 -32.68 -35.71
N ALA A 27 14.35 -32.34 -35.30
CA ALA A 27 14.66 -32.19 -33.89
C ALA A 27 13.60 -31.26 -33.37
N GLN A 28 12.70 -31.76 -32.52
CA GLN A 28 11.89 -30.91 -31.67
C GLN A 28 12.92 -30.19 -30.82
N ASP A 29 13.11 -28.93 -31.17
CA ASP A 29 13.86 -28.00 -30.32
C ASP A 29 13.08 -27.86 -29.05
N GLU A 30 13.39 -28.73 -28.08
CA GLU A 30 13.05 -28.49 -26.68
C GLU A 30 13.95 -27.35 -26.17
N THR A 31 13.82 -26.18 -26.81
CA THR A 31 14.20 -24.96 -26.13
C THR A 31 13.23 -24.81 -24.99
N GLY A 32 13.62 -25.39 -23.87
CA GLY A 32 13.10 -24.94 -22.57
C GLY A 32 13.27 -23.44 -22.61
N GLY A 33 12.15 -22.73 -22.82
CA GLY A 33 12.14 -21.29 -22.90
C GLY A 33 12.81 -20.75 -21.64
N PHE A 34 14.02 -20.26 -21.78
CA PHE A 34 14.57 -19.31 -20.83
C PHE A 34 13.62 -18.11 -20.93
N GLU A 35 12.66 -18.05 -19.99
CA GLU A 35 11.85 -16.86 -19.83
C GLU A 35 12.82 -15.70 -19.64
N ASP A 36 12.74 -14.73 -20.52
CA ASP A 36 13.51 -13.50 -20.46
C ASP A 36 13.35 -12.88 -19.07
N PRO A 37 14.40 -12.79 -18.24
CA PRO A 37 14.30 -12.21 -16.90
C PRO A 37 13.92 -10.72 -16.92
N THR A 38 13.81 -10.10 -18.11
CA THR A 38 13.32 -8.74 -18.29
C THR A 38 11.83 -8.68 -18.65
N ALA A 39 11.16 -9.84 -18.82
CA ALA A 39 9.72 -9.88 -19.05
C ALA A 39 8.99 -9.26 -17.83
N GLN A 40 8.34 -8.13 -18.06
CA GLN A 40 7.51 -7.51 -17.02
C GLN A 40 6.42 -8.49 -16.59
N ALA A 41 6.16 -8.57 -15.28
CA ALA A 41 5.05 -9.36 -14.76
C ALA A 41 3.75 -9.06 -15.55
N PRO A 42 2.94 -10.07 -15.88
CA PRO A 42 1.68 -9.84 -16.56
C PRO A 42 0.82 -8.84 -15.77
N PRO A 43 -0.15 -8.17 -16.38
CA PRO A 43 -1.04 -7.28 -15.66
C PRO A 43 -1.72 -8.01 -14.49
N PRO A 44 -1.86 -7.38 -13.30
CA PRO A 44 -2.49 -8.01 -12.17
C PRO A 44 -3.95 -8.39 -12.49
N GLN A 45 -4.34 -9.58 -12.10
CA GLN A 45 -5.72 -10.04 -12.17
C GLN A 45 -6.41 -9.74 -10.85
N PHE A 46 -7.67 -9.34 -10.93
CA PHE A 46 -8.50 -9.08 -9.75
C PHE A 46 -9.49 -10.23 -9.53
N ILE A 47 -9.85 -10.41 -8.27
CA ILE A 47 -10.90 -11.35 -7.83
C ILE A 47 -11.87 -10.59 -6.92
N SER A 48 -13.16 -10.80 -7.12
CA SER A 48 -14.16 -10.11 -6.31
C SER A 48 -14.22 -10.63 -4.87
N PRO A 49 -14.57 -9.78 -3.88
CA PRO A 49 -14.79 -10.23 -2.51
C PRO A 49 -15.86 -11.35 -2.40
N ASP A 50 -16.88 -11.31 -3.26
CA ASP A 50 -17.94 -12.34 -3.29
C ASP A 50 -17.39 -13.71 -3.69
N GLU A 51 -16.50 -13.76 -4.70
CA GLU A 51 -15.85 -15.01 -5.11
C GLU A 51 -14.95 -15.54 -4.01
N VAL A 52 -14.13 -14.68 -3.38
CA VAL A 52 -13.28 -15.09 -2.25
C VAL A 52 -14.13 -15.57 -1.08
N LYS A 53 -15.20 -14.85 -0.73
CA LYS A 53 -16.14 -15.27 0.32
C LYS A 53 -16.74 -16.64 0.04
N LYS A 54 -17.18 -16.88 -1.20
CA LYS A 54 -17.71 -18.18 -1.64
C LYS A 54 -16.67 -19.30 -1.55
N MET A 55 -15.41 -19.02 -1.92
CA MET A 55 -14.31 -19.99 -1.77
C MET A 55 -14.09 -20.34 -0.29
N MET A 56 -14.09 -19.34 0.60
CA MET A 56 -13.97 -19.54 2.05
C MET A 56 -15.14 -20.38 2.60
N ASP A 57 -16.37 -20.08 2.22
CA ASP A 57 -17.57 -20.80 2.68
C ASP A 57 -17.56 -22.26 2.21
N ASN A 58 -17.03 -22.53 1.04
CA ASN A 58 -16.84 -23.88 0.50
C ASN A 58 -15.60 -24.58 1.07
N LYS A 59 -14.86 -23.96 1.99
CA LYS A 59 -13.62 -24.48 2.56
C LYS A 59 -12.59 -24.86 1.50
N ASP A 60 -12.53 -24.07 0.42
CA ASP A 60 -11.57 -24.28 -0.65
C ASP A 60 -10.16 -24.04 -0.13
N THR A 61 -9.29 -25.03 -0.32
CA THR A 61 -7.88 -24.97 0.13
C THR A 61 -6.92 -24.66 -1.00
N SER A 62 -7.41 -24.40 -2.20
CA SER A 62 -6.58 -24.12 -3.39
C SER A 62 -5.99 -22.72 -3.40
N PHE A 63 -6.43 -21.84 -2.51
CA PHE A 63 -5.92 -20.45 -2.40
C PHE A 63 -5.41 -20.13 -0.99
N ALA A 64 -4.74 -19.00 -0.87
CA ALA A 64 -4.33 -18.39 0.38
C ALA A 64 -4.52 -16.86 0.29
N LEU A 65 -5.21 -16.30 1.27
CA LEU A 65 -5.29 -14.85 1.47
C LEU A 65 -3.98 -14.33 2.04
N VAL A 66 -3.51 -13.20 1.53
CA VAL A 66 -2.28 -12.56 1.99
C VAL A 66 -2.55 -11.08 2.24
N ASP A 67 -2.41 -10.69 3.47
CA ASP A 67 -2.58 -9.31 3.92
C ASP A 67 -1.25 -8.58 3.93
N THR A 68 -1.19 -7.46 3.21
CA THR A 68 0.05 -6.69 3.08
C THR A 68 0.15 -5.52 4.07
N GLN A 69 -0.79 -5.41 5.01
CA GLN A 69 -0.72 -4.38 6.05
C GLN A 69 0.36 -4.69 7.10
N PRO A 70 0.81 -3.67 7.88
CA PRO A 70 1.73 -3.89 9.00
C PRO A 70 1.19 -4.87 10.03
N GLU A 71 2.09 -5.58 10.71
CA GLU A 71 1.76 -6.62 11.69
C GLU A 71 0.80 -6.09 12.78
N GLU A 72 1.04 -4.88 13.28
CA GLU A 72 0.22 -4.27 14.31
C GLU A 72 -1.23 -4.02 13.84
N ALA A 73 -1.39 -3.58 12.57
CA ALA A 73 -2.71 -3.36 11.99
C ALA A 73 -3.41 -4.69 11.67
N PHE A 74 -2.66 -5.67 11.17
CA PHE A 74 -3.16 -7.03 10.96
C PHE A 74 -3.68 -7.65 12.27
N ALA A 75 -2.92 -7.52 13.36
CA ALA A 75 -3.33 -8.05 14.66
C ALA A 75 -4.63 -7.40 15.18
N GLU A 76 -4.92 -6.15 14.82
CA GLU A 76 -6.15 -5.47 15.19
C GLU A 76 -7.36 -5.93 14.37
N GLY A 77 -7.18 -6.14 13.06
CA GLY A 77 -8.26 -6.58 12.19
C GLY A 77 -7.80 -7.02 10.81
N HIS A 78 -8.22 -8.24 10.40
CA HIS A 78 -7.88 -8.83 9.10
C HIS A 78 -8.98 -9.81 8.63
N VAL A 79 -8.91 -10.23 7.37
CA VAL A 79 -9.80 -11.27 6.82
C VAL A 79 -9.45 -12.62 7.45
N PRO A 80 -10.44 -13.41 7.95
CA PRO A 80 -10.19 -14.67 8.62
C PRO A 80 -9.28 -15.61 7.83
N GLY A 81 -8.27 -16.15 8.51
CA GLY A 81 -7.31 -17.09 7.91
C GLY A 81 -6.30 -16.51 6.95
N ALA A 82 -6.20 -15.19 6.84
CA ALA A 82 -5.18 -14.53 6.04
C ALA A 82 -3.77 -14.69 6.63
N ILE A 83 -2.79 -14.81 5.76
CA ILE A 83 -1.36 -14.76 6.11
C ILE A 83 -0.92 -13.31 6.10
N ASN A 84 -0.34 -12.83 7.19
CA ASN A 84 0.27 -11.51 7.17
C ASN A 84 1.64 -11.56 6.48
N TYR A 85 1.75 -10.84 5.38
CA TYR A 85 3.02 -10.60 4.69
C TYR A 85 3.12 -9.12 4.34
N PRO A 86 3.57 -8.30 5.28
CA PRO A 86 3.58 -6.85 5.15
C PRO A 86 4.29 -6.36 3.89
N TRP A 87 3.80 -5.28 3.33
CA TRP A 87 4.46 -4.61 2.23
C TRP A 87 5.92 -4.27 2.59
N VAL A 88 6.83 -4.57 1.67
CA VAL A 88 8.25 -4.26 1.78
C VAL A 88 8.76 -3.58 0.50
N PRO A 89 9.76 -2.69 0.58
CA PRO A 89 10.32 -2.07 -0.62
C PRO A 89 11.01 -3.08 -1.54
N GLN A 90 11.54 -4.16 -0.98
CA GLN A 90 12.17 -5.26 -1.71
C GLN A 90 11.85 -6.60 -1.05
N VAL A 91 11.29 -7.52 -1.81
CA VAL A 91 11.08 -8.91 -1.40
C VAL A 91 12.44 -9.63 -1.35
N LYS A 92 12.67 -10.39 -0.29
CA LYS A 92 13.90 -11.17 -0.11
C LYS A 92 13.58 -12.64 0.11
N PRO A 93 14.28 -13.57 -0.56
CA PRO A 93 14.09 -14.99 -0.32
C PRO A 93 14.71 -15.43 1.04
N PRO A 94 14.19 -16.50 1.68
CA PRO A 94 13.02 -17.26 1.24
C PRO A 94 11.70 -16.50 1.50
N VAL A 95 10.78 -16.53 0.53
CA VAL A 95 9.44 -15.96 0.69
C VAL A 95 8.55 -17.00 1.40
N PRO A 96 7.99 -16.69 2.59
CA PRO A 96 7.24 -17.65 3.42
C PRO A 96 5.77 -17.82 2.97
N LEU A 97 5.50 -17.80 1.66
CA LEU A 97 4.18 -17.97 1.09
C LEU A 97 4.05 -19.30 0.33
N PRO A 98 2.87 -19.92 0.31
CA PRO A 98 2.68 -21.21 -0.36
C PRO A 98 2.79 -21.06 -1.88
N ARG A 99 3.63 -21.90 -2.52
CA ARG A 99 3.83 -21.88 -3.98
C ARG A 99 2.81 -22.72 -4.76
N ASN A 100 2.12 -23.62 -4.08
CA ASN A 100 1.16 -24.55 -4.67
C ASN A 100 -0.29 -24.08 -4.57
N LYS A 101 -0.51 -22.82 -4.19
CA LYS A 101 -1.83 -22.20 -4.06
C LYS A 101 -1.92 -20.93 -4.89
N MET A 102 -3.13 -20.57 -5.28
CA MET A 102 -3.41 -19.21 -5.74
C MET A 102 -3.27 -18.25 -4.56
N LEU A 103 -2.45 -17.22 -4.69
CA LEU A 103 -2.40 -16.14 -3.70
C LEU A 103 -3.47 -15.11 -4.03
N VAL A 104 -4.13 -14.59 -3.00
CA VAL A 104 -5.05 -13.45 -3.11
C VAL A 104 -4.54 -12.36 -2.18
N LEU A 105 -3.90 -11.34 -2.75
CA LEU A 105 -3.33 -10.22 -2.00
C LEU A 105 -4.41 -9.18 -1.70
N TYR A 106 -4.35 -8.55 -0.54
CA TYR A 106 -5.14 -7.37 -0.22
C TYR A 106 -4.40 -6.41 0.71
N CYS A 107 -4.81 -5.15 0.69
CA CYS A 107 -4.30 -4.09 1.54
C CYS A 107 -5.43 -3.16 2.00
N PRO A 108 -5.20 -2.31 3.01
CA PRO A 108 -6.08 -1.22 3.39
C PRO A 108 -5.74 0.04 2.56
N CYS A 109 -5.79 -0.07 1.23
CA CYS A 109 -5.47 1.00 0.30
C CYS A 109 -6.69 1.36 -0.54
N GLN A 110 -6.81 2.63 -0.99
CA GLN A 110 -7.98 3.08 -1.75
C GLN A 110 -8.07 2.47 -3.15
N HIS A 111 -6.91 2.17 -3.76
CA HIS A 111 -6.82 1.63 -5.12
C HIS A 111 -5.91 0.40 -5.18
N ASP A 112 -5.86 -0.38 -4.09
CA ASP A 112 -5.08 -1.62 -3.99
C ASP A 112 -3.56 -1.45 -4.23
N GLU A 113 -3.01 -0.25 -3.97
CA GLU A 113 -1.65 0.14 -4.36
C GLU A 113 -0.58 -0.81 -3.80
N ASP A 114 -0.62 -1.11 -2.49
CA ASP A 114 0.35 -2.01 -1.86
C ASP A 114 0.23 -3.45 -2.38
N SER A 115 -1.00 -3.91 -2.65
CA SER A 115 -1.26 -5.24 -3.22
C SER A 115 -0.75 -5.36 -4.65
N ILE A 116 -0.97 -4.31 -5.47
CA ILE A 116 -0.48 -4.25 -6.85
C ILE A 116 1.05 -4.24 -6.88
N ASP A 117 1.68 -3.45 -6.01
CA ASP A 117 3.14 -3.37 -5.94
C ASP A 117 3.76 -4.69 -5.43
N MET A 118 3.15 -5.31 -4.39
CA MET A 118 3.58 -6.63 -3.91
C MET A 118 3.38 -7.74 -4.94
N TYR A 119 2.29 -7.69 -5.73
CA TYR A 119 2.09 -8.60 -6.85
C TYR A 119 3.28 -8.59 -7.81
N LYS A 120 3.71 -7.40 -8.26
CA LYS A 120 4.85 -7.24 -9.18
C LYS A 120 6.13 -7.82 -8.58
N LYS A 121 6.40 -7.50 -7.32
CA LYS A 121 7.58 -7.99 -6.60
C LYS A 121 7.56 -9.52 -6.39
N LEU A 122 6.41 -10.10 -6.06
CA LEU A 122 6.28 -11.55 -5.89
C LEU A 122 6.37 -12.30 -7.21
N ALA A 123 5.91 -11.70 -8.30
CA ALA A 123 6.04 -12.28 -9.65
C ALA A 123 7.52 -12.49 -10.05
N GLU A 124 8.43 -11.59 -9.67
CA GLU A 124 9.87 -11.73 -9.86
C GLU A 124 10.45 -12.99 -9.18
N PHE A 125 9.76 -13.50 -8.14
CA PHE A 125 10.10 -14.73 -7.44
C PHE A 125 9.25 -15.93 -7.87
N GLY A 126 8.54 -15.83 -9.01
CA GLY A 126 7.77 -16.92 -9.60
C GLY A 126 6.38 -17.16 -8.99
N TYR A 127 5.83 -16.23 -8.21
CA TYR A 127 4.46 -16.29 -7.71
C TYR A 127 3.46 -15.77 -8.74
N LEU A 128 3.38 -16.43 -9.91
CA LEU A 128 2.57 -15.99 -11.05
C LEU A 128 1.06 -16.29 -10.86
N ASN A 129 0.71 -17.29 -10.06
CA ASN A 129 -0.68 -17.60 -9.71
C ASN A 129 -1.14 -16.71 -8.54
N THR A 130 -1.19 -15.41 -8.78
CA THR A 130 -1.53 -14.40 -7.77
C THR A 130 -2.59 -13.47 -8.32
N LYS A 131 -3.62 -13.21 -7.51
CA LYS A 131 -4.69 -12.24 -7.80
C LYS A 131 -4.74 -11.17 -6.72
N ILE A 132 -5.43 -10.07 -6.99
CA ILE A 132 -5.66 -8.97 -6.05
C ILE A 132 -7.14 -8.98 -5.67
N LEU A 133 -7.44 -8.92 -4.39
CA LEU A 133 -8.80 -8.75 -3.88
C LEU A 133 -9.27 -7.34 -4.24
N GLU A 134 -10.26 -7.25 -5.12
CA GLU A 134 -10.76 -5.98 -5.63
C GLU A 134 -11.31 -5.09 -4.52
N GLY A 135 -10.74 -3.87 -4.35
CA GLY A 135 -11.08 -2.91 -3.30
C GLY A 135 -10.64 -3.34 -1.90
N GLY A 136 -9.82 -4.39 -1.83
CA GLY A 136 -9.09 -4.85 -0.65
C GLY A 136 -9.91 -4.92 0.63
N TRP A 137 -9.28 -4.45 1.72
CA TRP A 137 -9.88 -4.41 3.05
C TRP A 137 -11.18 -3.62 3.11
N TYR A 138 -11.23 -2.43 2.49
CA TYR A 138 -12.38 -1.55 2.59
C TYR A 138 -13.64 -2.13 1.95
N LYS A 139 -13.52 -2.74 0.77
CA LYS A 139 -14.65 -3.37 0.09
C LYS A 139 -15.12 -4.63 0.83
N TRP A 140 -14.18 -5.42 1.40
CA TRP A 140 -14.51 -6.58 2.23
C TRP A 140 -15.38 -6.22 3.42
N VAL A 141 -14.99 -5.18 4.15
CA VAL A 141 -15.74 -4.71 5.33
C VAL A 141 -17.04 -4.03 4.94
N ALA A 142 -17.07 -3.25 3.87
CA ALA A 142 -18.29 -2.60 3.38
C ALA A 142 -19.39 -3.63 3.02
N LEU A 143 -18.99 -4.82 2.57
CA LEU A 143 -19.89 -5.96 2.32
C LEU A 143 -20.27 -6.71 3.61
N LYS A 144 -19.79 -6.27 4.78
CA LYS A 144 -20.04 -6.87 6.10
C LYS A 144 -19.60 -8.32 6.19
N TYR A 145 -18.51 -8.66 5.50
CA TYR A 145 -17.91 -9.98 5.56
C TYR A 145 -17.12 -10.18 6.86
N PRO A 146 -16.92 -11.44 7.29
CA PRO A 146 -16.25 -11.74 8.55
C PRO A 146 -14.86 -11.10 8.67
N VAL A 147 -14.55 -10.63 9.87
CA VAL A 147 -13.26 -10.06 10.25
C VAL A 147 -12.83 -10.69 11.57
N GLU A 148 -11.54 -10.98 11.73
CA GLU A 148 -10.95 -11.41 13.00
C GLU A 148 -9.79 -10.49 13.40
N GLY A 149 -9.41 -10.51 14.66
CA GLY A 149 -8.37 -9.68 15.24
C GLY A 149 -8.72 -9.22 16.66
N THR A 150 -7.76 -8.64 17.36
CA THR A 150 -7.91 -8.21 18.76
C THR A 150 -8.85 -7.02 18.92
N ASP A 151 -9.10 -6.27 17.86
CA ASP A 151 -9.98 -5.09 17.82
C ASP A 151 -10.85 -5.07 16.56
N ALA A 152 -11.29 -6.25 16.11
CA ALA A 152 -12.02 -6.43 14.85
C ALA A 152 -13.27 -5.55 14.75
N ALA A 153 -14.02 -5.38 15.86
CA ALA A 153 -15.23 -4.55 15.88
C ALA A 153 -14.94 -3.08 15.58
N ASN A 154 -13.82 -2.55 16.06
CA ASN A 154 -13.42 -1.18 15.80
C ASN A 154 -12.80 -1.03 14.40
N ALA A 155 -12.03 -2.03 13.94
CA ALA A 155 -11.52 -2.08 12.57
C ALA A 155 -12.65 -2.05 11.54
N VAL A 156 -13.76 -2.75 11.81
CA VAL A 156 -14.99 -2.71 11.01
C VAL A 156 -15.62 -1.32 11.02
N LYS A 157 -15.81 -0.72 12.20
CA LYS A 157 -16.37 0.63 12.33
C LYS A 157 -15.60 1.68 11.51
N MET A 158 -14.28 1.62 11.57
CA MET A 158 -13.43 2.56 10.83
C MET A 158 -13.59 2.39 9.32
N ALA A 159 -13.64 1.14 8.84
CA ALA A 159 -13.80 0.86 7.42
C ALA A 159 -15.22 1.18 6.93
N GLU A 160 -16.26 0.96 7.75
CA GLU A 160 -17.64 1.37 7.43
C GLU A 160 -17.77 2.89 7.32
N ALA A 161 -17.12 3.65 8.22
CA ALA A 161 -17.08 5.10 8.14
C ALA A 161 -16.41 5.60 6.86
N ALA A 162 -15.34 4.93 6.41
CA ALA A 162 -14.68 5.22 5.15
C ALA A 162 -15.58 4.96 3.94
N ALA A 163 -16.29 3.83 3.94
CA ALA A 163 -17.21 3.46 2.86
C ALA A 163 -18.43 4.41 2.78
N ALA A 164 -18.95 4.84 3.93
CA ALA A 164 -20.10 5.75 4.01
C ALA A 164 -19.75 7.17 3.52
N ALA A 165 -18.53 7.64 3.75
CA ALA A 165 -18.06 8.95 3.31
C ALA A 165 -17.89 9.04 1.79
N GLY A 166 -17.62 7.93 1.11
CA GLY A 166 -17.57 7.85 -0.37
C GLY A 166 -18.94 7.84 -1.04
N ALA A 167 -20.04 7.68 -0.28
CA ALA A 167 -21.40 7.49 -0.78
C ALA A 167 -22.36 8.68 -0.49
N ALA A 168 -21.89 9.84 0.02
CA ALA A 168 -22.78 10.89 0.51
C ALA A 168 -23.31 11.84 -0.57
N PRO A 169 -24.60 12.33 -0.41
CA PRO A 169 -24.73 13.68 0.11
C PRO A 169 -25.63 13.76 1.34
N ALA A 170 -25.13 14.52 2.30
CA ALA A 170 -25.78 15.34 3.32
C ALA A 170 -27.11 14.90 3.97
N SER A 171 -27.15 14.69 5.28
CA SER A 171 -27.69 15.67 6.27
C SER A 171 -27.92 15.03 7.64
N SER A 172 -27.48 15.77 8.63
CA SER A 172 -28.02 15.96 10.00
C SER A 172 -28.28 14.78 10.93
N GLY A 173 -27.69 14.92 12.13
CA GLY A 173 -28.23 14.32 13.33
C GLY A 173 -27.18 13.95 14.37
N ALA A 174 -26.86 14.88 15.24
CA ALA A 174 -26.06 14.63 16.44
C ALA A 174 -26.76 13.68 17.39
N ALA A 175 -26.08 12.64 17.84
CA ALA A 175 -26.44 11.94 19.05
C ALA A 175 -25.17 11.66 19.86
N ALA A 176 -25.12 12.24 21.05
CA ALA A 176 -24.06 12.09 22.03
C ALA A 176 -23.92 10.64 22.50
N ALA A 177 -22.69 10.13 22.54
CA ALA A 177 -22.35 8.87 23.16
C ALA A 177 -22.04 9.08 24.63
N PRO A 178 -22.43 8.13 25.52
CA PRO A 178 -22.18 8.23 26.94
C PRO A 178 -20.73 7.95 27.29
N ALA A 179 -20.23 8.73 28.28
CA ALA A 179 -18.90 8.63 28.83
C ALA A 179 -18.64 7.24 29.46
N GLN A 180 -17.49 6.65 29.15
CA GLN A 180 -16.94 5.47 29.82
C GLN A 180 -16.00 5.88 30.98
N PRO A 181 -15.93 5.09 32.05
CA PRO A 181 -15.18 5.46 33.25
C PRO A 181 -13.68 5.40 33.08
N ALA A 182 -13.00 6.31 33.79
CA ALA A 182 -11.56 6.51 33.80
C ALA A 182 -10.77 5.24 34.16
N ALA A 183 -9.75 4.94 33.37
CA ALA A 183 -8.76 3.91 33.66
C ALA A 183 -7.78 4.39 34.75
N GLN A 184 -7.44 3.49 35.67
CA GLN A 184 -6.51 3.69 36.77
C GLN A 184 -5.09 4.01 36.29
N PRO A 185 -4.31 4.83 37.01
CA PRO A 185 -2.95 5.17 36.61
C PRO A 185 -2.00 3.97 36.76
N ALA A 186 -1.20 3.73 35.72
CA ALA A 186 -0.12 2.78 35.73
C ALA A 186 1.06 3.28 36.61
N PRO A 187 1.87 2.39 37.20
CA PRO A 187 2.92 2.76 38.13
C PRO A 187 4.03 3.57 37.45
N THR A 188 4.39 4.67 38.08
CA THR A 188 5.48 5.58 37.71
C THR A 188 6.82 4.84 37.78
N GLN A 189 7.38 4.47 36.64
CA GLN A 189 8.79 4.12 36.56
C GLN A 189 9.60 5.40 36.30
N THR A 190 10.42 5.78 37.24
CA THR A 190 11.40 6.87 37.11
C THR A 190 12.52 6.38 36.19
N ALA A 191 12.40 6.61 34.89
CA ALA A 191 13.46 6.37 33.92
C ALA A 191 14.33 7.62 33.85
N VAL A 192 15.64 7.45 33.93
CA VAL A 192 16.65 8.48 33.63
C VAL A 192 16.43 8.91 32.18
N ALA A 193 16.02 10.17 31.97
CA ALA A 193 15.63 10.71 30.69
C ALA A 193 16.87 10.86 29.78
N GLY A 194 17.05 9.91 28.88
CA GLY A 194 17.82 10.12 27.64
C GLY A 194 17.07 11.07 26.68
N PRO A 195 17.67 11.53 25.60
CA PRO A 195 16.98 12.37 24.63
C PRO A 195 15.71 11.69 24.14
N LEU A 196 14.58 12.43 24.14
CA LEU A 196 13.29 11.90 23.69
C LEU A 196 13.39 11.46 22.24
N THR A 197 13.08 10.18 21.99
CA THR A 197 13.05 9.63 20.63
C THR A 197 11.59 9.49 20.19
N SER A 198 11.33 9.78 18.92
CA SER A 198 10.04 9.61 18.28
C SER A 198 10.23 9.40 16.78
N GLY A 199 9.32 8.66 16.16
CA GLY A 199 9.37 8.38 14.74
C GLY A 199 10.23 7.17 14.39
N ARG A 200 10.10 6.72 13.16
CA ARG A 200 10.89 5.61 12.61
C ARG A 200 12.32 6.07 12.35
N PRO A 201 13.34 5.25 12.68
CA PRO A 201 14.72 5.62 12.46
C PRO A 201 15.07 5.75 10.97
N VAL A 202 16.14 6.49 10.66
CA VAL A 202 16.70 6.59 9.30
C VAL A 202 17.02 5.19 8.77
N GLY A 203 16.67 4.95 7.51
CA GLY A 203 16.78 3.65 6.84
C GLY A 203 15.57 2.73 7.07
N ALA A 204 14.70 3.02 8.03
CA ALA A 204 13.49 2.22 8.24
C ALA A 204 12.44 2.47 7.15
N VAL A 205 11.66 1.44 6.87
CA VAL A 205 10.50 1.51 5.96
C VAL A 205 9.41 2.39 6.55
N THR A 206 8.70 3.16 5.72
CA THR A 206 7.42 3.81 6.04
C THR A 206 6.28 2.93 5.53
N PRO A 207 5.71 2.08 6.40
CA PRO A 207 4.61 1.18 6.02
C PRO A 207 3.31 1.96 5.81
N SER A 208 2.27 1.27 5.34
CA SER A 208 0.94 1.87 5.22
C SER A 208 0.49 2.49 6.55
N LEU A 209 -0.19 3.63 6.47
CA LEU A 209 -0.65 4.41 7.62
C LEU A 209 -2.09 4.84 7.39
N ARG A 210 -3.01 4.19 8.08
CA ARG A 210 -4.43 4.53 8.04
C ARG A 210 -4.71 5.78 8.85
N VAL A 211 -5.43 6.72 8.24
CA VAL A 211 -5.76 8.02 8.83
C VAL A 211 -7.11 8.51 8.32
N ILE A 212 -7.79 9.36 9.08
CA ILE A 212 -9.00 10.04 8.60
C ILE A 212 -8.61 11.35 7.95
N ASP A 213 -8.98 11.52 6.70
CA ASP A 213 -8.70 12.75 5.95
C ASP A 213 -9.66 13.89 6.35
N VAL A 214 -9.10 15.07 6.62
CA VAL A 214 -9.87 16.26 6.98
C VAL A 214 -9.96 17.25 5.82
N THR A 215 -8.85 17.46 5.11
CA THR A 215 -8.74 18.58 4.15
C THR A 215 -8.27 18.15 2.75
N GLY A 216 -7.86 16.91 2.60
CA GLY A 216 -7.36 16.38 1.33
C GLY A 216 -8.46 15.87 0.39
N LYS A 217 -8.06 15.11 -0.62
CA LYS A 217 -8.96 14.61 -1.66
C LYS A 217 -9.91 13.50 -1.18
N TYR A 218 -9.63 12.90 -0.03
CA TYR A 218 -10.45 11.85 0.59
C TYR A 218 -11.18 12.35 1.83
N LYS A 219 -11.51 13.64 1.87
CA LYS A 219 -12.14 14.29 3.04
C LYS A 219 -13.25 13.45 3.66
N GLY A 220 -13.12 13.18 4.97
CA GLY A 220 -14.05 12.39 5.79
C GLY A 220 -13.84 10.88 5.69
N GLN A 221 -12.89 10.40 4.86
CA GLN A 221 -12.64 8.98 4.66
C GLN A 221 -11.41 8.50 5.42
N ASP A 222 -11.39 7.21 5.77
CA ASP A 222 -10.17 6.49 6.12
C ASP A 222 -9.34 6.28 4.84
N THR A 223 -8.07 6.63 4.89
CA THR A 223 -7.18 6.57 3.73
C THR A 223 -5.74 6.32 4.13
N CYS A 224 -4.86 6.10 3.14
CA CYS A 224 -3.41 5.93 3.32
C CYS A 224 -2.63 6.82 2.35
N TYR A 225 -2.22 7.99 2.78
CA TYR A 225 -1.39 8.87 1.94
C TYR A 225 0.01 8.31 1.66
N VAL A 226 0.53 7.42 2.52
CA VAL A 226 1.81 6.72 2.25
C VAL A 226 1.66 5.77 1.07
N CYS A 227 0.52 5.05 0.97
CA CYS A 227 0.20 4.17 -0.15
C CYS A 227 -0.02 4.99 -1.43
N GLU A 228 -0.83 6.05 -1.34
CA GLU A 228 -1.13 6.96 -2.44
C GLU A 228 0.10 7.61 -3.07
N TYR A 229 1.05 8.03 -2.24
CA TYR A 229 2.27 8.67 -2.73
C TYR A 229 3.34 7.65 -3.15
N GLY A 230 3.24 6.41 -2.67
CA GLY A 230 4.12 5.32 -3.06
C GLY A 230 5.61 5.65 -2.88
N PRO A 231 6.44 5.53 -3.95
CA PRO A 231 7.87 5.79 -3.88
C PRO A 231 8.24 7.27 -3.89
N ALA A 232 7.27 8.18 -4.07
CA ALA A 232 7.56 9.61 -4.22
C ALA A 232 8.27 10.19 -2.99
N PRO A 233 9.15 11.19 -3.18
CA PRO A 233 9.69 12.01 -2.10
C PRO A 233 8.57 12.61 -1.26
N THR A 234 8.60 12.39 0.05
CA THR A 234 7.48 12.76 0.93
C THR A 234 7.98 13.30 2.26
N VAL A 235 7.30 14.32 2.78
CA VAL A 235 7.47 14.81 4.15
C VAL A 235 6.19 14.51 4.94
N ILE A 236 6.35 13.86 6.10
CA ILE A 236 5.26 13.50 7.01
C ILE A 236 5.46 14.26 8.32
N GLY A 237 4.56 15.20 8.63
CA GLY A 237 4.54 15.89 9.92
C GLY A 237 3.53 15.22 10.87
N SER A 238 3.97 14.73 12.02
CA SER A 238 3.09 14.22 13.08
C SER A 238 3.11 15.19 14.25
N PHE A 239 1.93 15.67 14.67
CA PHE A 239 1.78 16.63 15.76
C PHE A 239 0.85 16.05 16.83
N ASN A 240 1.21 16.23 18.10
CA ASN A 240 0.44 15.60 19.17
C ASN A 240 -0.90 16.26 19.41
N LYS A 241 -0.95 17.60 19.36
CA LYS A 241 -2.18 18.38 19.61
C LYS A 241 -2.15 19.73 18.92
N PRO A 242 -3.31 20.38 18.73
CA PRO A 242 -3.41 21.76 18.32
C PRO A 242 -2.56 22.71 19.18
N SER A 243 -1.79 23.58 18.54
CA SER A 243 -1.00 24.64 19.19
C SER A 243 -0.55 25.68 18.15
N ASP A 244 -0.10 26.85 18.61
CA ASP A 244 0.45 27.87 17.72
C ASP A 244 1.70 27.36 16.98
N LEU A 245 2.58 26.64 17.70
CA LEU A 245 3.74 25.98 17.10
C LEU A 245 3.34 24.99 16.01
N ALA A 246 2.34 24.16 16.26
CA ALA A 246 1.84 23.22 15.24
C ALA A 246 1.29 23.97 14.02
N ALA A 247 0.51 25.04 14.23
CA ALA A 247 -0.02 25.87 13.14
C ALA A 247 1.10 26.46 12.27
N ASP A 248 2.12 27.08 12.91
CA ASP A 248 3.24 27.71 12.20
C ASP A 248 4.07 26.67 11.42
N LEU A 249 4.33 25.51 12.01
CA LEU A 249 5.07 24.43 11.34
C LEU A 249 4.28 23.82 10.17
N ILE A 250 2.97 23.66 10.30
CA ILE A 250 2.10 23.17 9.22
C ILE A 250 2.11 24.16 8.03
N VAL A 251 2.01 25.46 8.29
CA VAL A 251 2.15 26.50 7.25
C VAL A 251 3.51 26.38 6.55
N LYS A 252 4.59 26.19 7.29
CA LYS A 252 5.93 26.04 6.73
C LYS A 252 6.09 24.74 5.93
N LEU A 253 5.52 23.62 6.39
CA LEU A 253 5.51 22.36 5.66
C LEU A 253 4.70 22.47 4.35
N ASP A 254 3.55 23.13 4.39
CA ASP A 254 2.75 23.40 3.20
C ASP A 254 3.52 24.24 2.17
N ALA A 255 4.18 25.31 2.63
CA ALA A 255 5.00 26.15 1.78
C ALA A 255 6.19 25.39 1.19
N LEU A 256 6.86 24.54 1.98
CA LEU A 256 7.95 23.69 1.52
C LEU A 256 7.47 22.74 0.41
N VAL A 257 6.39 22.03 0.63
CA VAL A 257 5.83 21.06 -0.35
C VAL A 257 5.44 21.80 -1.64
N ARG A 258 4.76 22.92 -1.55
CA ARG A 258 4.36 23.70 -2.73
C ARG A 258 5.52 24.31 -3.49
N SER A 259 6.61 24.62 -2.82
CA SER A 259 7.82 25.18 -3.46
C SER A 259 8.61 24.13 -4.27
N GLN A 260 8.36 22.83 -4.07
CA GLN A 260 9.12 21.73 -4.65
C GLN A 260 8.23 20.86 -5.53
N LYS A 261 8.45 20.89 -6.86
CA LYS A 261 7.59 20.23 -7.86
C LYS A 261 7.30 18.75 -7.60
N ASN A 262 8.27 18.02 -7.06
CA ASN A 262 8.18 16.54 -6.90
C ASN A 262 8.05 16.11 -5.43
N LEU A 263 7.91 17.05 -4.51
CA LEU A 263 7.73 16.76 -3.10
C LEU A 263 6.24 16.57 -2.78
N LYS A 264 5.91 15.50 -2.08
CA LYS A 264 4.60 15.27 -1.48
C LYS A 264 4.68 15.53 0.02
N GLY A 265 3.54 15.75 0.64
CA GLY A 265 3.51 15.89 2.09
C GLY A 265 2.11 15.81 2.64
N PHE A 266 1.99 15.42 3.89
CA PHE A 266 0.76 15.46 4.67
C PHE A 266 1.08 15.59 6.15
N VAL A 267 0.06 15.96 6.93
CA VAL A 267 0.18 16.19 8.37
C VAL A 267 -0.81 15.32 9.12
N VAL A 268 -0.36 14.66 10.19
CA VAL A 268 -1.15 13.80 11.06
C VAL A 268 -1.27 14.43 12.45
N MET A 269 -2.49 14.60 12.94
CA MET A 269 -2.75 14.90 14.36
C MET A 269 -2.95 13.60 15.12
N THR A 270 -2.12 13.40 16.14
CA THR A 270 -2.15 12.14 16.91
C THR A 270 -3.18 12.14 18.03
N GLU A 271 -3.66 13.30 18.45
CA GLU A 271 -4.77 13.43 19.44
C GLU A 271 -6.08 12.82 18.96
N GLY A 272 -6.28 12.78 17.61
CA GLY A 272 -7.47 12.17 17.03
C GLY A 272 -8.55 13.16 16.59
N ALA A 273 -9.81 12.73 16.64
CA ALA A 273 -10.95 13.46 16.10
C ALA A 273 -11.16 14.86 16.72
N ASP A 274 -10.69 15.09 17.93
CA ASP A 274 -10.78 16.38 18.63
C ASP A 274 -10.01 17.48 17.89
N SER A 275 -9.06 17.11 17.03
CA SER A 275 -8.29 18.04 16.19
C SER A 275 -9.04 18.49 14.93
N LYS A 276 -10.14 17.84 14.54
CA LYS A 276 -10.78 18.02 13.23
C LYS A 276 -11.16 19.45 12.94
N ASP A 277 -11.92 20.08 13.85
CA ASP A 277 -12.43 21.44 13.63
C ASP A 277 -11.28 22.46 13.58
N TRP A 278 -10.24 22.24 14.37
CA TRP A 278 -9.03 23.06 14.33
C TRP A 278 -8.29 22.93 13.01
N LEU A 279 -8.17 21.71 12.47
CA LEU A 279 -7.56 21.47 11.15
C LEU A 279 -8.36 22.14 10.02
N GLU A 280 -9.69 22.00 10.02
CA GLU A 280 -10.56 22.66 9.03
C GLU A 280 -10.40 24.18 9.08
N LYS A 281 -10.42 24.74 10.29
CA LYS A 281 -10.21 26.19 10.49
C LYS A 281 -8.83 26.63 10.02
N LEU A 282 -7.76 25.92 10.39
CA LEU A 282 -6.38 26.24 9.98
C LEU A 282 -6.25 26.20 8.45
N ALA A 283 -6.86 25.21 7.78
CA ALA A 283 -6.85 25.11 6.32
C ALA A 283 -7.49 26.33 5.68
N ALA A 284 -8.67 26.74 6.17
CA ALA A 284 -9.40 27.88 5.65
C ALA A 284 -8.66 29.21 5.89
N ASP A 285 -8.16 29.42 7.11
CA ASP A 285 -7.53 30.68 7.52
C ASP A 285 -6.16 30.90 6.84
N LYS A 286 -5.41 29.83 6.61
CA LYS A 286 -4.02 29.88 6.08
C LYS A 286 -3.89 29.40 4.64
N GLY A 287 -4.95 28.85 4.04
CA GLY A 287 -4.93 28.34 2.68
C GLY A 287 -4.02 27.12 2.52
N ILE A 288 -3.99 26.21 3.52
CA ILE A 288 -3.19 24.98 3.49
C ILE A 288 -3.70 24.07 2.39
N GLN A 289 -2.80 23.52 1.60
CA GLN A 289 -3.11 22.64 0.45
C GLN A 289 -2.67 21.19 0.67
N ILE A 290 -1.67 20.95 1.52
CA ILE A 290 -1.31 19.58 1.86
C ILE A 290 -2.43 18.92 2.69
N PRO A 291 -2.68 17.62 2.51
CA PRO A 291 -3.66 16.91 3.34
C PRO A 291 -3.32 17.02 4.82
N MET A 292 -4.31 17.36 5.63
CA MET A 292 -4.25 17.30 7.09
C MET A 292 -5.22 16.23 7.55
N VAL A 293 -4.74 15.32 8.36
CA VAL A 293 -5.44 14.10 8.76
C VAL A 293 -5.31 13.87 10.27
N TYR A 294 -6.06 12.93 10.83
CA TYR A 294 -5.89 12.50 12.21
C TYR A 294 -5.96 10.98 12.37
N PHE A 295 -5.41 10.47 13.45
CA PHE A 295 -5.58 9.08 13.84
C PHE A 295 -6.99 8.84 14.39
N ALA A 296 -7.72 7.88 13.83
CA ALA A 296 -9.11 7.61 14.20
C ALA A 296 -9.29 7.29 15.69
N ARG A 297 -8.29 6.68 16.33
CA ARG A 297 -8.28 6.33 17.77
C ARG A 297 -7.32 7.20 18.60
N GLY A 298 -6.87 8.32 18.04
CA GLY A 298 -5.94 9.21 18.70
C GLY A 298 -4.67 8.47 19.15
N LEU A 299 -4.24 8.70 20.39
CA LEU A 299 -3.04 8.09 20.96
C LEU A 299 -3.10 6.57 21.12
N GLN A 300 -4.29 5.96 21.01
CA GLN A 300 -4.47 4.50 21.07
C GLN A 300 -4.39 3.84 19.68
N ASP A 301 -4.21 4.62 18.63
CA ASP A 301 -4.16 4.12 17.26
C ASP A 301 -2.92 3.26 17.01
N SER A 302 -3.05 2.23 16.16
CA SER A 302 -1.91 1.40 15.75
C SER A 302 -0.84 2.22 15.06
N GLY A 303 -1.22 3.30 14.36
CA GLY A 303 -0.30 4.24 13.74
C GLY A 303 0.77 4.79 14.69
N MET A 304 0.41 5.00 15.98
CA MET A 304 1.38 5.40 17.00
C MET A 304 2.50 4.37 17.17
N ARG A 305 2.14 3.08 17.22
CA ARG A 305 3.11 1.97 17.37
C ARG A 305 3.87 1.70 16.08
N ILE A 306 3.15 1.63 14.96
CA ILE A 306 3.73 1.40 13.62
C ILE A 306 4.79 2.46 13.31
N TYR A 307 4.49 3.72 13.57
CA TYR A 307 5.42 4.83 13.32
C TYR A 307 6.32 5.16 14.51
N LYS A 308 6.20 4.44 15.64
CA LYS A 308 6.98 4.66 16.86
C LYS A 308 6.89 6.11 17.36
N LEU A 309 5.69 6.69 17.26
CA LEU A 309 5.46 8.06 17.71
C LEU A 309 5.38 8.12 19.24
N ASN A 310 6.02 9.12 19.81
CA ASN A 310 6.08 9.34 21.24
C ASN A 310 5.16 10.51 21.63
N PRO A 311 4.13 10.27 22.45
CA PRO A 311 3.19 11.32 22.87
C PRO A 311 3.83 12.38 23.80
N ALA A 312 5.05 12.17 24.26
CA ALA A 312 5.78 13.14 25.10
C ALA A 312 6.53 14.22 24.31
N VAL A 313 6.53 14.15 22.96
CA VAL A 313 7.15 15.17 22.10
C VAL A 313 6.06 16.01 21.43
N ASP A 314 6.34 17.26 21.09
CA ASP A 314 5.36 18.14 20.45
C ASP A 314 5.08 17.70 18.99
N ASN A 315 6.14 17.29 18.29
CA ASN A 315 6.03 16.86 16.90
C ASN A 315 7.17 15.95 16.47
N THR A 316 6.94 15.25 15.37
CA THR A 316 7.92 14.41 14.66
C THR A 316 7.78 14.67 13.17
N VAL A 317 8.86 15.00 12.48
CA VAL A 317 8.88 15.19 11.03
C VAL A 317 9.79 14.15 10.38
N LEU A 318 9.21 13.34 9.51
CA LEU A 318 9.92 12.32 8.73
C LEU A 318 10.06 12.80 7.28
N VAL A 319 11.28 12.72 6.75
CA VAL A 319 11.57 12.91 5.33
C VAL A 319 11.86 11.53 4.75
N ASN A 320 11.16 11.14 3.70
CA ASN A 320 11.30 9.80 3.14
C ASN A 320 11.22 9.80 1.60
N ILE A 321 11.84 8.80 0.99
CA ILE A 321 11.78 8.49 -0.44
C ILE A 321 11.80 6.98 -0.62
N ASN A 322 11.13 6.48 -1.65
CA ASN A 322 10.97 5.04 -1.87
C ASN A 322 10.42 4.31 -0.63
N ARG A 323 9.60 5.01 0.15
CA ARG A 323 9.04 4.54 1.42
C ARG A 323 10.13 4.15 2.43
N GLN A 324 11.27 4.84 2.41
CA GLN A 324 12.33 4.73 3.42
C GLN A 324 12.62 6.09 4.03
N VAL A 325 12.75 6.13 5.35
CA VAL A 325 13.12 7.35 6.09
C VAL A 325 14.55 7.71 5.77
N VAL A 326 14.78 8.93 5.28
CA VAL A 326 16.12 9.50 5.04
C VAL A 326 16.50 10.54 6.08
N ALA A 327 15.51 11.11 6.77
CA ALA A 327 15.73 11.97 7.94
C ALA A 327 14.55 11.90 8.89
N ASN A 328 14.83 12.06 10.19
CA ASN A 328 13.85 12.08 11.26
C ASN A 328 14.20 13.23 12.22
N PHE A 329 13.25 14.11 12.45
CA PHE A 329 13.38 15.28 13.31
C PHE A 329 12.31 15.23 14.40
N VAL A 330 12.72 15.48 15.65
CA VAL A 330 11.85 15.46 16.83
C VAL A 330 11.85 16.84 17.47
N ASN A 331 10.69 17.32 17.93
CA ASN A 331 10.52 18.64 18.51
C ASN A 331 11.06 19.77 17.62
N VAL A 332 10.68 19.70 16.33
CA VAL A 332 11.00 20.78 15.37
C VAL A 332 10.34 22.07 15.84
N ASN A 333 11.06 23.16 15.71
CA ASN A 333 10.61 24.52 15.97
C ASN A 333 11.13 25.47 14.90
N ASP A 334 10.86 26.76 15.04
CA ASP A 334 11.25 27.78 14.06
C ASP A 334 12.75 27.80 13.75
N SER A 335 13.59 27.62 14.77
CA SER A 335 15.04 27.65 14.62
C SER A 335 15.62 26.38 13.97
N THR A 336 14.89 25.25 14.04
CA THR A 336 15.33 23.95 13.52
C THR A 336 14.63 23.55 12.23
N PHE A 337 13.58 24.25 11.81
CA PHE A 337 12.83 23.91 10.59
C PHE A 337 13.68 23.93 9.31
N SER A 338 14.71 24.79 9.26
CA SER A 338 15.67 24.80 8.14
C SER A 338 16.33 23.44 7.90
N GLN A 339 16.54 22.64 8.95
CA GLN A 339 17.10 21.29 8.82
C GLN A 339 16.15 20.35 8.06
N VAL A 340 14.82 20.50 8.25
CA VAL A 340 13.80 19.76 7.48
C VAL A 340 13.83 20.17 6.02
N GLN A 341 13.95 21.48 5.75
CA GLN A 341 14.07 22.01 4.38
C GLN A 341 15.33 21.47 3.69
N ASP A 342 16.47 21.55 4.33
CA ASP A 342 17.75 21.08 3.80
C ASP A 342 17.73 19.57 3.50
N ALA A 343 17.20 18.76 4.42
CA ALA A 343 17.05 17.33 4.23
C ALA A 343 16.12 17.01 3.03
N SER A 344 15.02 17.75 2.89
CA SER A 344 14.06 17.57 1.79
C SER A 344 14.68 17.94 0.45
N VAL A 345 15.39 19.07 0.36
CA VAL A 345 16.08 19.50 -0.87
C VAL A 345 17.20 18.53 -1.24
N LYS A 346 18.00 18.08 -0.27
CA LYS A 346 19.06 17.08 -0.48
C LYS A 346 18.48 15.76 -0.99
N MET A 347 17.39 15.30 -0.43
CA MET A 347 16.67 14.11 -0.89
C MET A 347 16.23 14.25 -2.34
N LEU A 348 15.61 15.38 -2.70
CA LEU A 348 15.14 15.63 -4.08
C LEU A 348 16.31 15.68 -5.07
N ALA A 349 17.43 16.28 -4.70
CA ALA A 349 18.63 16.30 -5.54
C ALA A 349 19.20 14.89 -5.80
N SER A 350 19.13 14.00 -4.81
CA SER A 350 19.57 12.60 -4.97
C SER A 350 18.57 11.72 -5.75
N ALA A 351 17.29 12.12 -5.81
CA ALA A 351 16.24 11.43 -6.53
C ALA A 351 16.21 11.73 -8.03
N THR A 352 16.82 12.85 -8.45
CA THR A 352 16.92 13.21 -9.87
C THR A 352 18.01 12.33 -10.49
N PRO A 353 17.75 11.48 -11.52
CA PRO A 353 18.81 10.79 -12.21
C PRO A 353 19.76 11.88 -12.75
N THR A 354 21.04 11.80 -12.40
CA THR A 354 22.07 12.58 -13.07
C THR A 354 21.97 12.25 -14.54
N GLY A 355 21.45 13.20 -15.31
CA GLY A 355 21.20 13.04 -16.74
C GLY A 355 22.42 12.42 -17.39
N SER A 356 22.17 11.38 -18.16
CA SER A 356 23.10 10.79 -19.09
C SER A 356 23.75 11.91 -19.91
N GLY A 357 24.99 12.19 -19.58
CA GLY A 357 25.89 12.90 -20.48
C GLY A 357 26.19 11.97 -21.64
N GLN A 358 25.81 12.43 -22.80
CA GLN A 358 26.27 12.13 -24.17
C GLN A 358 26.18 10.67 -24.65
#